data_20a048b2b4ead1412ef9c55e63c5ac5d
#
_entry.id   20a048b2b4ead1412ef9c55e63c5ac5d
#
_cell.length_a   1.000
_cell.length_b   1.000
_cell.length_c   1.000
_cell.angle_alpha   90.00
_cell.angle_beta   90.00
_cell.angle_gamma   90.00
#
_symmetry.space_group_name_H-M   'P 1'
#
loop_
_entity.id
_entity.type
_entity.pdbx_description
1 polymer ?
#
loop_
_entity_poly.entity_id
_entity_poly.type
_entity_poly.pdbx_seq_one_letter_code
_entity_poly.pdbx_strand_id
1 'polypeptide(L)'
;MQAQKSMHNRCMGENQSKLVMGLIIQSLREGLGMSRYALARDAEVDNSWLRRFETGKSGIRVETLISLARGMKIPPATIITAMEKGLADPEKWLEEFSKNRQT
;
A
#
# COMPACT_ATOMS: atom_id res chain seq x y z
N MET A 1 28.33 3.19 13.63
CA MET A 1 28.52 2.43 12.42
C MET A 1 27.28 1.73 11.98
N GLN A 2 26.78 0.85 12.80
CA GLN A 2 25.54 0.18 12.47
C GLN A 2 24.37 1.15 12.40
N ALA A 3 24.42 2.18 13.23
CA ALA A 3 23.37 3.19 13.22
C ALA A 3 23.31 3.93 11.89
N GLN A 4 24.47 4.21 11.31
CA GLN A 4 24.51 4.87 10.02
C GLN A 4 23.98 4.00 8.91
N LYS A 5 24.36 2.73 8.91
CA LYS A 5 23.86 1.81 7.94
C LYS A 5 22.36 1.64 8.07
N SER A 6 21.89 1.60 9.30
CA SER A 6 20.47 1.51 9.58
C SER A 6 19.70 2.69 8.99
N MET A 7 20.23 3.88 9.18
CA MET A 7 19.57 5.07 8.68
C MET A 7 19.53 5.07 7.16
N HIS A 8 20.64 4.71 6.52
CA HIS A 8 20.70 4.63 5.08
C HIS A 8 19.71 3.60 4.54
N ASN A 9 19.70 2.43 5.16
CA ASN A 9 18.78 1.36 4.75
C ASN A 9 17.34 1.75 4.99
N ARG A 10 17.10 2.52 6.04
CA ARG A 10 15.75 2.96 6.36
C ARG A 10 15.19 3.88 5.29
N CYS A 11 16.03 4.78 4.73
CA CYS A 11 15.58 5.63 3.63
C CYS A 11 15.14 4.83 2.43
N MET A 12 15.95 3.84 2.05
CA MET A 12 15.60 2.95 0.94
C MET A 12 14.40 2.11 1.30
N GLY A 13 14.36 1.64 2.56
CA GLY A 13 13.25 0.85 3.05
C GLY A 13 11.95 1.63 3.04
N GLU A 14 12.01 2.93 3.35
CA GLU A 14 10.82 3.77 3.33
C GLU A 14 10.22 3.87 1.93
N ASN A 15 11.06 4.01 0.90
CA ASN A 15 10.59 4.06 -0.48
C ASN A 15 9.95 2.75 -0.89
N GLN A 16 10.59 1.64 -0.54
CA GLN A 16 10.04 0.33 -0.83
C GLN A 16 8.76 0.10 -0.04
N SER A 17 8.73 0.55 1.20
CA SER A 17 7.56 0.40 2.05
C SER A 17 6.35 1.13 1.46
N LYS A 18 6.56 2.35 0.98
CA LYS A 18 5.47 3.10 0.37
C LYS A 18 4.94 2.39 -0.87
N LEU A 19 5.84 1.85 -1.68
CA LEU A 19 5.44 1.13 -2.88
C LEU A 19 4.64 -0.12 -2.51
N VAL A 20 5.11 -0.90 -1.54
CA VAL A 20 4.42 -2.10 -1.09
C VAL A 20 3.03 -1.75 -0.59
N MET A 21 2.92 -0.73 0.26
CA MET A 21 1.62 -0.34 0.81
C MET A 21 0.66 0.09 -0.29
N GLY A 22 1.14 0.87 -1.25
CA GLY A 22 0.31 1.32 -2.35
C GLY A 22 -0.18 0.18 -3.22
N LEU A 23 0.71 -0.77 -3.52
CA LEU A 23 0.36 -1.93 -4.33
C LEU A 23 -0.61 -2.85 -3.61
N ILE A 24 -0.51 -2.94 -2.29
CA ILE A 24 -1.45 -3.75 -1.51
C ILE A 24 -2.86 -3.18 -1.64
N ILE A 25 -3.01 -1.87 -1.49
CA ILE A 25 -4.32 -1.24 -1.67
C ILE A 25 -4.83 -1.45 -3.09
N GLN A 26 -3.96 -1.29 -4.07
CA GLN A 26 -4.32 -1.51 -5.46
C GLN A 26 -4.82 -2.93 -5.69
N SER A 27 -4.09 -3.92 -5.14
CA SER A 27 -4.46 -5.32 -5.27
C SER A 27 -5.81 -5.63 -4.63
N LEU A 28 -6.03 -5.11 -3.43
CA LEU A 28 -7.29 -5.32 -2.74
C LEU A 28 -8.45 -4.70 -3.50
N ARG A 29 -8.24 -3.49 -3.99
CA ARG A 29 -9.25 -2.78 -4.76
C ARG A 29 -9.59 -3.53 -6.04
N GLU A 30 -8.57 -3.95 -6.77
CA GLU A 30 -8.77 -4.68 -8.03
C GLU A 30 -9.43 -6.03 -7.79
N GLY A 31 -9.06 -6.68 -6.69
CA GLY A 31 -9.67 -7.96 -6.32
C GLY A 31 -11.16 -7.83 -6.02
N LEU A 32 -11.58 -6.64 -5.61
CA LEU A 32 -12.99 -6.35 -5.36
C LEU A 32 -13.71 -5.79 -6.59
N GLY A 33 -13.01 -5.68 -7.71
CA GLY A 33 -13.60 -5.14 -8.93
C GLY A 33 -13.84 -3.65 -8.90
N MET A 34 -13.14 -2.91 -8.03
CA MET A 34 -13.35 -1.47 -7.90
C MET A 34 -12.34 -0.68 -8.70
N SER A 35 -12.80 0.35 -9.42
CA SER A 35 -11.90 1.30 -10.03
C SER A 35 -11.33 2.21 -8.95
N ARG A 36 -10.21 2.87 -9.27
CA ARG A 36 -9.64 3.84 -8.34
C ARG A 36 -10.63 4.95 -8.03
N TYR A 37 -11.33 5.41 -9.06
CA TYR A 37 -12.34 6.45 -8.89
C TYR A 37 -13.44 6.01 -7.93
N ALA A 38 -13.92 4.79 -8.07
CA ALA A 38 -14.98 4.27 -7.21
C ALA A 38 -14.52 4.20 -5.75
N LEU A 39 -13.29 3.71 -5.53
CA LEU A 39 -12.76 3.66 -4.17
C LEU A 39 -12.58 5.05 -3.59
N ALA A 40 -12.03 5.98 -4.35
CA ALA A 40 -11.82 7.35 -3.88
C ALA A 40 -13.16 7.97 -3.49
N ARG A 41 -14.19 7.78 -4.31
CA ARG A 41 -15.51 8.29 -4.03
C ARG A 41 -16.09 7.68 -2.76
N ASP A 42 -16.02 6.35 -2.65
CA ASP A 42 -16.64 5.66 -1.51
C ASP A 42 -15.88 5.89 -0.22
N ALA A 43 -14.57 6.08 -0.30
CA ALA A 43 -13.75 6.37 0.87
C ALA A 43 -13.68 7.86 1.19
N GLU A 44 -14.23 8.70 0.31
CA GLU A 44 -14.21 10.15 0.46
C GLU A 44 -12.79 10.69 0.55
N VAL A 45 -11.92 10.19 -0.34
CA VAL A 45 -10.55 10.69 -0.45
C VAL A 45 -10.33 11.23 -1.85
N ASP A 46 -9.32 12.07 -1.99
CA ASP A 46 -8.98 12.65 -3.28
C ASP A 46 -8.42 11.60 -4.23
N ASN A 47 -8.98 11.54 -5.42
CA ASN A 47 -8.55 10.54 -6.42
C ASN A 47 -7.09 10.74 -6.82
N SER A 48 -6.63 11.98 -6.93
CA SER A 48 -5.23 12.26 -7.26
C SER A 48 -4.30 11.78 -6.17
N TRP A 49 -4.70 11.96 -4.90
CA TRP A 49 -3.92 11.44 -3.79
C TRP A 49 -3.86 9.91 -3.84
N LEU A 50 -5.00 9.27 -4.08
CA LEU A 50 -5.06 7.81 -4.11
C LEU A 50 -4.13 7.26 -5.19
N ARG A 51 -4.11 7.93 -6.34
CA ARG A 51 -3.21 7.56 -7.42
C ARG A 51 -1.75 7.64 -6.98
N ARG A 52 -1.36 8.74 -6.32
CA ARG A 52 0.01 8.89 -5.82
C ARG A 52 0.33 7.82 -4.78
N PHE A 53 -0.63 7.52 -3.91
CA PHE A 53 -0.42 6.49 -2.91
C PHE A 53 -0.22 5.12 -3.56
N GLU A 54 -1.06 4.76 -4.52
CA GLU A 54 -0.98 3.45 -5.17
C GLU A 54 0.30 3.29 -6.00
N THR A 55 0.92 4.39 -6.38
CA THR A 55 2.18 4.33 -7.15
C THR A 55 3.41 4.52 -6.27
N GLY A 56 3.24 4.51 -4.96
CA GLY A 56 4.35 4.55 -4.03
C GLY A 56 4.93 5.92 -3.79
N LYS A 57 4.22 6.98 -4.16
CA LYS A 57 4.72 8.35 -4.04
C LYS A 57 4.24 9.06 -2.79
N SER A 58 3.44 8.42 -1.99
CA SER A 58 2.86 9.02 -0.80
C SER A 58 2.73 7.98 0.29
N GLY A 59 2.87 8.40 1.54
CA GLY A 59 2.51 7.56 2.67
C GLY A 59 1.03 7.67 2.95
N ILE A 60 0.58 7.09 4.05
CA ILE A 60 -0.82 7.11 4.40
C ILE A 60 -0.97 7.31 5.91
N ARG A 61 -1.96 8.09 6.28
CA ARG A 61 -2.33 8.26 7.67
C ARG A 61 -3.29 7.14 8.07
N VAL A 62 -3.30 6.83 9.37
CA VAL A 62 -4.17 5.77 9.88
C VAL A 62 -5.63 6.08 9.59
N GLU A 63 -6.04 7.33 9.76
CA GLU A 63 -7.44 7.72 9.48
C GLU A 63 -7.81 7.46 8.04
N THR A 64 -6.89 7.75 7.13
CA THR A 64 -7.13 7.54 5.71
C THR A 64 -7.21 6.06 5.38
N LEU A 65 -6.37 5.26 6.03
CA LEU A 65 -6.41 3.81 5.85
C LEU A 65 -7.76 3.26 6.29
N ILE A 66 -8.28 3.74 7.41
CA ILE A 66 -9.59 3.33 7.88
C ILE A 66 -10.68 3.75 6.89
N SER A 67 -10.55 4.94 6.31
CA SER A 67 -11.48 5.40 5.28
C SER A 67 -11.45 4.51 4.05
N LEU A 68 -10.26 4.09 3.62
CA LEU A 68 -10.14 3.17 2.48
C LEU A 68 -10.80 1.84 2.79
N ALA A 69 -10.59 1.31 4.00
CA ALA A 69 -11.22 0.06 4.40
C ALA A 69 -12.73 0.18 4.36
N ARG A 70 -13.26 1.30 4.82
CA ARG A 70 -14.70 1.55 4.79
C ARG A 70 -15.20 1.59 3.35
N GLY A 71 -14.46 2.26 2.47
CA GLY A 71 -14.83 2.33 1.06
C GLY A 71 -14.82 0.98 0.37
N MET A 72 -13.93 0.09 0.81
CA MET A 72 -13.86 -1.27 0.28
C MET A 72 -14.76 -2.24 1.02
N LYS A 73 -15.36 -1.80 2.12
CA LYS A 73 -16.24 -2.62 2.97
C LYS A 73 -15.53 -3.82 3.56
N ILE A 74 -14.29 -3.62 3.96
CA ILE A 74 -13.49 -4.66 4.63
C ILE A 74 -12.97 -4.11 5.95
N PRO A 75 -12.64 -4.98 6.90
CA PRO A 75 -12.07 -4.53 8.16
C PRO A 75 -10.71 -3.88 7.94
N PRO A 76 -10.41 -2.77 8.62
CA PRO A 76 -9.06 -2.17 8.51
C PRO A 76 -7.95 -3.15 8.89
N ALA A 77 -8.23 -4.10 9.79
CA ALA A 77 -7.25 -5.11 10.18
C ALA A 77 -6.80 -5.95 8.99
N THR A 78 -7.68 -6.18 8.01
CA THR A 78 -7.32 -6.92 6.80
C THR A 78 -6.21 -6.21 6.04
N ILE A 79 -6.34 -4.89 5.91
CA ILE A 79 -5.32 -4.09 5.23
C ILE A 79 -4.02 -4.11 6.01
N ILE A 80 -4.09 -3.91 7.32
CA ILE A 80 -2.90 -3.85 8.16
C ILE A 80 -2.18 -5.19 8.17
N THR A 81 -2.92 -6.30 8.22
CA THR A 81 -2.31 -7.62 8.17
C THR A 81 -1.56 -7.83 6.86
N ALA A 82 -2.15 -7.43 5.74
CA ALA A 82 -1.49 -7.55 4.45
C ALA A 82 -0.23 -6.68 4.40
N MET A 83 -0.32 -5.46 4.93
CA MET A 83 0.83 -4.57 4.97
C MET A 83 1.94 -5.10 5.87
N GLU A 84 1.58 -5.67 7.00
CA GLU A 84 2.55 -6.25 7.91
C GLU A 84 3.36 -7.35 7.21
N LYS A 85 2.68 -8.22 6.50
CA LYS A 85 3.35 -9.27 5.75
C LYS A 85 4.25 -8.74 4.66
N GLY A 86 3.75 -7.75 3.91
CA GLY A 86 4.54 -7.16 2.83
C GLY A 86 5.74 -6.39 3.32
N LEU A 87 5.59 -5.70 4.45
CA LEU A 87 6.66 -4.87 4.99
C LEU A 87 7.71 -5.67 5.74
N ALA A 88 7.44 -6.93 6.08
CA ALA A 88 8.43 -7.79 6.71
C ALA A 88 9.63 -8.02 5.79
N ASP A 89 9.39 -8.14 4.49
CA ASP A 89 10.46 -8.26 3.49
C ASP A 89 9.96 -7.63 2.19
N PRO A 90 10.07 -6.30 2.07
CA PRO A 90 9.51 -5.60 0.90
C PRO A 90 10.08 -6.06 -0.44
N GLU A 91 11.38 -6.35 -0.47
CA GLU A 91 12.02 -6.78 -1.69
C GLU A 91 11.44 -8.08 -2.19
N LYS A 92 11.33 -9.05 -1.30
CA LYS A 92 10.79 -10.35 -1.63
C LYS A 92 9.32 -10.23 -2.04
N TRP A 93 8.57 -9.44 -1.30
CA TRP A 93 7.16 -9.24 -1.61
C TRP A 93 6.98 -8.64 -3.00
N LEU A 94 7.79 -7.63 -3.33
CA LEU A 94 7.72 -6.97 -4.64
C LEU A 94 8.08 -7.94 -5.76
N GLU A 95 9.08 -8.80 -5.52
CA GLU A 95 9.48 -9.79 -6.50
C GLU A 95 8.36 -10.78 -6.78
N GLU A 96 7.75 -11.29 -5.70
CA GLU A 96 6.64 -12.23 -5.83
C GLU A 96 5.41 -11.60 -6.47
N PHE A 97 5.15 -10.35 -6.13
CA PHE A 97 4.03 -9.60 -6.69
C PHE A 97 4.19 -9.46 -8.20
N SER A 98 5.40 -9.11 -8.65
CA SER A 98 5.72 -8.99 -10.07
C SER A 98 5.49 -10.28 -10.81
N LYS A 99 5.96 -11.40 -10.24
CA LYS A 99 5.79 -12.71 -10.86
C LYS A 99 4.33 -13.08 -10.99
N ASN A 100 3.56 -12.82 -9.96
CA ASN A 100 2.14 -13.16 -9.97
C ASN A 100 1.37 -12.35 -11.00
N ARG A 101 1.79 -11.10 -11.21
CA ARG A 101 1.09 -10.25 -12.18
C ARG A 101 1.44 -10.59 -13.62
N GLN A 102 2.57 -11.26 -13.83
CA GLN A 102 2.96 -11.65 -15.19
C GLN A 102 2.23 -12.90 -15.67
N THR A 103 1.64 -13.64 -14.78
CA THR A 103 0.85 -14.80 -15.17
C THR A 103 -0.60 -14.43 -15.35
#